data_1bc0ded78f69a5b9d49620ba3bc10511
#
_entry.id   1bc0ded78f69a5b9d49620ba3bc10511
#
_cell.length_a   1.000
_cell.length_b   1.000
_cell.length_c   1.000
_cell.angle_alpha   90.00
_cell.angle_beta   90.00
_cell.angle_gamma   90.00
#
_symmetry.space_group_name_H-M   'P 1'
#
loop_
_entity.id
_entity.type
_entity.pdbx_description
1 polymer ?
#
loop_
_entity_poly.entity_id
_entity_poly.type
_entity_poly.pdbx_seq_one_letter_code
_entity_poly.pdbx_strand_id
1 'polypeptide(L)'
;MMVFNLHLSRTTTLLGAALAAFTLSSSLALANPTEQLLTRFNQAAQGDTGLVDTVHNELSQLVQKQGATPVTLVYLGSSETLQGRDAFMPWNKMKFTERGLATIQKGLDLMANQPMPTQEQQRLQGLPEYQLATAMAATTYTSLPDMFNHFERGYELYLTLLDDPSFSQQPFAATAWVYLYAIEAALRAEDMEQAQKWLAKMESFDSTHLETQTAKALLAKH
;
A
#
# COMPACT_ATOMS: atom_id res chain seq x y z
N MET A 1 -27.53 69.16 -64.96
CA MET A 1 -26.28 68.43 -65.00
C MET A 1 -26.00 68.05 -63.57
N MET A 2 -26.37 66.85 -63.18
CA MET A 2 -26.39 66.36 -61.80
C MET A 2 -25.07 65.59 -61.56
N VAL A 3 -24.31 65.97 -60.55
CA VAL A 3 -23.08 65.31 -60.17
C VAL A 3 -23.34 64.52 -58.89
N PHE A 4 -23.28 63.17 -58.97
CA PHE A 4 -23.45 62.25 -57.83
C PHE A 4 -22.11 62.10 -57.13
N ASN A 5 -22.06 62.49 -55.84
CA ASN A 5 -20.95 62.17 -54.94
C ASN A 5 -21.17 60.85 -54.30
N LEU A 6 -20.32 59.84 -54.55
CA LEU A 6 -20.28 58.59 -53.85
C LEU A 6 -19.42 58.74 -52.59
N HIS A 7 -20.02 58.61 -51.41
CA HIS A 7 -19.33 58.44 -50.15
C HIS A 7 -18.99 56.96 -49.99
N LEU A 8 -17.66 56.62 -50.01
CA LEU A 8 -17.14 55.32 -49.56
C LEU A 8 -17.05 55.31 -48.06
N SER A 9 -17.89 54.53 -47.40
CA SER A 9 -17.79 54.17 -45.98
C SER A 9 -16.76 53.06 -45.82
N ARG A 10 -15.64 53.34 -45.15
CA ARG A 10 -14.65 52.33 -44.72
C ARG A 10 -15.12 51.71 -43.39
N THR A 11 -15.64 50.49 -43.46
CA THR A 11 -15.86 49.68 -42.26
C THR A 11 -14.54 48.98 -41.86
N THR A 12 -13.92 49.41 -40.79
CA THR A 12 -12.81 48.75 -40.14
C THR A 12 -13.35 47.62 -39.26
N THR A 13 -13.18 46.39 -39.72
CA THR A 13 -13.44 45.19 -38.94
C THR A 13 -12.25 44.96 -37.99
N LEU A 14 -12.46 45.19 -36.70
CA LEU A 14 -11.55 44.77 -35.63
C LEU A 14 -11.71 43.28 -35.39
N LEU A 15 -10.78 42.46 -35.90
CA LEU A 15 -10.64 41.06 -35.48
C LEU A 15 -10.06 41.03 -34.06
N GLY A 16 -10.91 40.80 -33.05
CA GLY A 16 -10.49 40.48 -31.71
C GLY A 16 -10.00 39.03 -31.63
N ALA A 17 -8.69 38.85 -31.60
CA ALA A 17 -8.09 37.54 -31.28
C ALA A 17 -8.28 37.26 -29.79
N ALA A 18 -9.29 36.43 -29.45
CA ALA A 18 -9.41 35.88 -28.09
C ALA A 18 -8.35 34.78 -27.90
N LEU A 19 -7.26 35.13 -27.21
CA LEU A 19 -6.26 34.17 -26.74
C LEU A 19 -6.88 33.38 -25.57
N ALA A 20 -7.44 32.19 -25.85
CA ALA A 20 -7.86 31.25 -24.81
C ALA A 20 -6.58 30.66 -24.18
N ALA A 21 -6.19 31.20 -23.03
CA ALA A 21 -5.16 30.61 -22.20
C ALA A 21 -5.71 29.29 -21.62
N PHE A 22 -5.37 28.17 -22.24
CA PHE A 22 -5.55 26.85 -21.68
C PHE A 22 -4.54 26.70 -20.53
N THR A 23 -4.95 26.98 -19.31
CA THR A 23 -4.19 26.57 -18.11
C THR A 23 -4.31 25.06 -18.00
N LEU A 24 -3.30 24.34 -18.47
CA LEU A 24 -3.09 22.92 -18.12
C LEU A 24 -2.82 22.88 -16.60
N SER A 25 -3.89 22.73 -15.83
CA SER A 25 -3.79 22.29 -14.44
C SER A 25 -3.28 20.86 -14.48
N SER A 26 -1.97 20.66 -14.45
CA SER A 26 -1.37 19.37 -14.16
C SER A 26 -1.78 19.02 -12.74
N SER A 27 -2.88 18.28 -12.57
CA SER A 27 -3.15 17.58 -11.33
C SER A 27 -1.95 16.64 -11.13
N LEU A 28 -1.11 16.92 -10.15
CA LEU A 28 -0.10 15.97 -9.70
C LEU A 28 -0.87 14.72 -9.28
N ALA A 29 -0.86 13.70 -10.14
CA ALA A 29 -1.44 12.42 -9.80
C ALA A 29 -0.65 11.89 -8.60
N LEU A 30 -1.33 11.55 -7.52
CA LEU A 30 -0.73 10.87 -6.38
C LEU A 30 -0.08 9.59 -6.89
N ALA A 31 1.19 9.36 -6.55
CA ALA A 31 1.91 8.19 -7.05
C ALA A 31 2.14 7.18 -5.93
N ASN A 32 1.80 5.95 -6.25
CA ASN A 32 2.18 4.80 -5.45
C ASN A 32 3.68 4.48 -5.59
N PRO A 33 4.27 3.72 -4.66
CA PRO A 33 5.64 3.25 -4.78
C PRO A 33 5.83 2.40 -6.05
N THR A 34 7.00 2.49 -6.67
CA THR A 34 7.35 1.63 -7.81
C THR A 34 7.56 0.18 -7.35
N GLU A 35 7.37 -0.79 -8.25
CA GLU A 35 7.66 -2.21 -7.98
C GLU A 35 9.11 -2.42 -7.49
N GLN A 36 10.06 -1.66 -8.03
CA GLN A 36 11.45 -1.73 -7.58
C GLN A 36 11.62 -1.26 -6.14
N LEU A 37 10.92 -0.19 -5.71
CA LEU A 37 10.96 0.29 -4.33
C LEU A 37 10.32 -0.72 -3.38
N LEU A 38 9.18 -1.32 -3.78
CA LEU A 38 8.53 -2.38 -3.01
C LEU A 38 9.41 -3.63 -2.88
N THR A 39 10.12 -4.02 -3.94
CA THR A 39 11.08 -5.13 -3.90
C THR A 39 12.21 -4.85 -2.90
N ARG A 40 12.79 -3.65 -2.89
CA ARG A 40 13.82 -3.28 -1.92
C ARG A 40 13.28 -3.21 -0.49
N PHE A 41 12.04 -2.76 -0.32
CA PHE A 41 11.38 -2.83 0.99
C PHE A 41 11.31 -4.28 1.49
N ASN A 42 10.89 -5.22 0.63
CA ASN A 42 10.80 -6.63 1.00
C ASN A 42 12.18 -7.21 1.39
N GLN A 43 13.26 -6.86 0.68
CA GLN A 43 14.63 -7.24 1.05
C GLN A 43 15.03 -6.66 2.42
N ALA A 44 14.73 -5.39 2.69
CA ALA A 44 14.95 -4.75 3.99
C ALA A 44 14.17 -5.45 5.11
N ALA A 45 12.90 -5.81 4.87
CA ALA A 45 12.06 -6.54 5.80
C ALA A 45 12.60 -7.94 6.11
N GLN A 46 13.16 -8.63 5.11
CA GLN A 46 13.79 -9.95 5.22
C GLN A 46 15.17 -9.93 5.89
N GLY A 47 15.69 -8.77 6.26
CA GLY A 47 16.92 -8.66 7.06
C GLY A 47 18.08 -7.91 6.41
N ASP A 48 17.93 -7.37 5.19
CA ASP A 48 18.93 -6.46 4.61
C ASP A 48 18.83 -5.09 5.29
N THR A 49 19.47 -4.95 6.45
CA THR A 49 19.45 -3.73 7.27
C THR A 49 20.06 -2.53 6.53
N GLY A 50 20.95 -2.77 5.56
CA GLY A 50 21.57 -1.70 4.75
C GLY A 50 20.58 -0.96 3.85
N LEU A 51 19.43 -1.58 3.54
CA LEU A 51 18.39 -0.97 2.71
C LEU A 51 17.36 -0.16 3.49
N VAL A 52 17.25 -0.34 4.82
CA VAL A 52 16.14 0.23 5.62
C VAL A 52 16.07 1.75 5.50
N ASP A 53 17.17 2.46 5.73
CA ASP A 53 17.19 3.93 5.64
C ASP A 53 17.02 4.43 4.20
N THR A 54 17.54 3.71 3.22
CA THR A 54 17.36 4.07 1.80
C THR A 54 15.89 3.98 1.40
N VAL A 55 15.23 2.88 1.72
CA VAL A 55 13.80 2.66 1.44
C VAL A 55 12.93 3.68 2.17
N HIS A 56 13.20 3.91 3.46
CA HIS A 56 12.49 4.93 4.23
C HIS A 56 12.61 6.32 3.60
N ASN A 57 13.82 6.73 3.20
CA ASN A 57 14.05 8.03 2.59
C ASN A 57 13.34 8.19 1.25
N GLU A 58 13.34 7.15 0.40
CA GLU A 58 12.64 7.17 -0.89
C GLU A 58 11.12 7.26 -0.71
N LEU A 59 10.54 6.47 0.21
CA LEU A 59 9.11 6.54 0.55
C LEU A 59 8.73 7.91 1.12
N SER A 60 9.54 8.47 2.02
CA SER A 60 9.35 9.80 2.58
C SER A 60 9.39 10.89 1.52
N GLN A 61 10.35 10.83 0.59
CA GLN A 61 10.43 11.75 -0.53
C GLN A 61 9.24 11.62 -1.50
N LEU A 62 8.74 10.40 -1.71
CA LEU A 62 7.56 10.16 -2.53
C LEU A 62 6.34 10.90 -1.95
N VAL A 63 6.09 10.73 -0.65
CA VAL A 63 5.01 11.44 0.07
C VAL A 63 5.18 12.96 -0.02
N GLN A 64 6.40 13.47 0.17
CA GLN A 64 6.66 14.91 0.14
C GLN A 64 6.47 15.54 -1.25
N LYS A 65 6.85 14.83 -2.30
CA LYS A 65 6.83 15.36 -3.68
C LYS A 65 5.52 15.15 -4.40
N GLN A 66 4.83 14.04 -4.12
CA GLN A 66 3.67 13.59 -4.89
C GLN A 66 2.40 13.40 -4.05
N GLY A 67 2.49 13.65 -2.74
CA GLY A 67 1.39 13.42 -1.82
C GLY A 67 1.31 11.99 -1.30
N ALA A 68 0.41 11.78 -0.34
CA ALA A 68 0.25 10.53 0.37
C ALA A 68 -0.85 9.67 -0.29
N THR A 69 -0.52 8.43 -0.65
CA THR A 69 -1.51 7.38 -0.95
C THR A 69 -1.61 6.41 0.24
N PRO A 70 -2.69 5.63 0.39
CA PRO A 70 -2.80 4.61 1.42
C PRO A 70 -1.59 3.65 1.43
N VAL A 71 -1.24 3.10 0.26
CA VAL A 71 -0.09 2.20 0.11
C VAL A 71 1.21 2.87 0.51
N THR A 72 1.47 4.09 0.03
CA THR A 72 2.72 4.79 0.33
C THR A 72 2.87 5.04 1.83
N LEU A 73 1.78 5.43 2.53
CA LEU A 73 1.80 5.62 3.98
C LEU A 73 2.02 4.32 4.74
N VAL A 74 1.35 3.23 4.33
CA VAL A 74 1.54 1.94 5.01
C VAL A 74 2.97 1.45 4.85
N TYR A 75 3.55 1.50 3.65
CA TYR A 75 4.96 1.12 3.43
C TYR A 75 5.95 2.05 4.14
N LEU A 76 5.68 3.37 4.17
CA LEU A 76 6.48 4.33 4.92
C LEU A 76 6.46 3.99 6.41
N GLY A 77 5.28 3.80 7.01
CA GLY A 77 5.16 3.43 8.42
C GLY A 77 5.79 2.07 8.73
N SER A 78 5.63 1.09 7.84
CA SER A 78 6.32 -0.20 7.98
C SER A 78 7.85 -0.04 7.91
N SER A 79 8.39 0.84 7.05
CA SER A 79 9.83 1.13 7.04
C SER A 79 10.32 1.82 8.31
N GLU A 80 9.49 2.66 8.94
CA GLU A 80 9.77 3.26 10.25
C GLU A 80 9.83 2.20 11.35
N THR A 81 8.97 1.17 11.32
CA THR A 81 9.08 0.04 12.27
C THR A 81 10.34 -0.79 12.03
N LEU A 82 10.81 -0.94 10.79
CA LEU A 82 12.11 -1.56 10.50
C LEU A 82 13.27 -0.73 11.07
N GLN A 83 13.22 0.61 10.98
CA GLN A 83 14.19 1.46 11.68
C GLN A 83 14.16 1.23 13.20
N GLY A 84 12.98 1.02 13.77
CA GLY A 84 12.81 0.62 15.18
C GLY A 84 13.44 -0.73 15.49
N ARG A 85 13.21 -1.73 14.63
CA ARG A 85 13.82 -3.07 14.76
C ARG A 85 15.34 -2.98 14.83
N ASP A 86 15.95 -2.20 13.95
CA ASP A 86 17.39 -2.14 13.73
C ASP A 86 18.09 -1.09 14.64
N ALA A 87 17.34 -0.22 15.32
CA ALA A 87 17.90 0.78 16.20
C ALA A 87 18.65 0.14 17.38
N PHE A 88 19.83 0.67 17.71
CA PHE A 88 20.63 0.18 18.82
C PHE A 88 20.03 0.56 20.19
N MET A 89 19.59 1.82 20.35
CA MET A 89 19.11 2.35 21.62
C MET A 89 17.62 2.05 21.85
N PRO A 90 17.22 1.55 23.04
CA PRO A 90 15.83 1.20 23.33
C PRO A 90 14.84 2.32 23.11
N TRP A 91 15.18 3.58 23.46
CA TRP A 91 14.29 4.72 23.21
C TRP A 91 14.11 5.04 21.73
N ASN A 92 15.11 4.76 20.87
CA ASN A 92 14.97 4.90 19.43
C ASN A 92 14.11 3.77 18.85
N LYS A 93 14.25 2.53 19.38
CA LYS A 93 13.35 1.43 19.03
C LYS A 93 11.90 1.83 19.25
N MET A 94 11.57 2.31 20.43
CA MET A 94 10.23 2.77 20.80
C MET A 94 9.77 3.90 19.87
N LYS A 95 10.57 4.96 19.77
CA LYS A 95 10.23 6.16 18.99
C LYS A 95 9.95 5.85 17.52
N PHE A 96 10.78 5.04 16.86
CA PHE A 96 10.60 4.72 15.45
C PHE A 96 9.40 3.79 15.25
N THR A 97 9.21 2.81 16.13
CA THR A 97 8.06 1.91 16.04
C THR A 97 6.74 2.65 16.24
N GLU A 98 6.62 3.49 17.28
CA GLU A 98 5.41 4.29 17.54
C GLU A 98 5.11 5.24 16.37
N ARG A 99 6.13 5.88 15.79
CA ARG A 99 5.96 6.71 14.61
C ARG A 99 5.44 5.88 13.43
N GLY A 100 6.03 4.72 13.19
CA GLY A 100 5.61 3.79 12.14
C GLY A 100 4.16 3.37 12.29
N LEU A 101 3.75 2.99 13.50
CA LEU A 101 2.37 2.64 13.81
C LEU A 101 1.39 3.78 13.50
N ALA A 102 1.75 5.02 13.90
CA ALA A 102 0.92 6.19 13.60
C ALA A 102 0.86 6.49 12.09
N THR A 103 1.94 6.25 11.35
CA THR A 103 1.99 6.44 9.89
C THR A 103 1.14 5.37 9.16
N ILE A 104 1.23 4.10 9.57
CA ILE A 104 0.37 3.02 9.05
C ILE A 104 -1.11 3.36 9.29
N GLN A 105 -1.44 3.80 10.52
CA GLN A 105 -2.81 4.19 10.86
C GLN A 105 -3.36 5.26 9.92
N LYS A 106 -2.56 6.30 9.61
CA LYS A 106 -2.98 7.34 8.65
C LYS A 106 -3.25 6.76 7.27
N GLY A 107 -2.46 5.77 6.83
CA GLY A 107 -2.70 5.07 5.57
C GLY A 107 -4.03 4.31 5.56
N LEU A 108 -4.34 3.58 6.63
CA LEU A 108 -5.61 2.86 6.80
C LEU A 108 -6.80 3.82 6.88
N ASP A 109 -6.67 4.93 7.62
CA ASP A 109 -7.71 5.95 7.72
C ASP A 109 -7.96 6.64 6.37
N LEU A 110 -6.91 6.92 5.61
CA LEU A 110 -7.03 7.50 4.27
C LEU A 110 -7.79 6.56 3.34
N MET A 111 -7.49 5.26 3.40
CA MET A 111 -8.18 4.22 2.63
C MET A 111 -9.67 4.12 3.01
N ALA A 112 -9.99 4.15 4.30
CA ALA A 112 -11.37 4.10 4.78
C ALA A 112 -12.18 5.36 4.38
N ASN A 113 -11.54 6.54 4.34
CA ASN A 113 -12.17 7.80 3.97
C ASN A 113 -12.26 8.02 2.45
N GLN A 114 -11.54 7.24 1.65
CA GLN A 114 -11.52 7.32 0.19
C GLN A 114 -11.73 5.92 -0.41
N PRO A 115 -12.93 5.34 -0.24
CA PRO A 115 -13.20 4.02 -0.81
C PRO A 115 -13.07 4.06 -2.33
N MET A 116 -12.33 3.10 -2.88
CA MET A 116 -12.09 2.96 -4.31
C MET A 116 -12.46 1.55 -4.75
N PRO A 117 -13.30 1.41 -5.80
CA PRO A 117 -13.62 0.09 -6.33
C PRO A 117 -12.35 -0.68 -6.73
N THR A 118 -12.30 -1.98 -6.45
CA THR A 118 -11.12 -2.82 -6.72
C THR A 118 -10.63 -2.74 -8.17
N GLN A 119 -11.54 -2.55 -9.12
CA GLN A 119 -11.23 -2.45 -10.55
C GLN A 119 -10.51 -1.14 -10.94
N GLU A 120 -10.66 -0.10 -10.12
CA GLU A 120 -10.02 1.21 -10.32
C GLU A 120 -8.68 1.32 -9.61
N GLN A 121 -8.37 0.37 -8.70
CA GLN A 121 -7.15 0.35 -7.94
C GLN A 121 -5.94 -0.04 -8.81
N GLN A 122 -4.82 0.64 -8.60
CA GLN A 122 -3.56 0.23 -9.21
C GLN A 122 -3.16 -1.15 -8.67
N ARG A 123 -2.62 -1.99 -9.56
CA ARG A 123 -2.06 -3.28 -9.15
C ARG A 123 -0.58 -3.13 -8.83
N LEU A 124 -0.21 -3.58 -7.65
CA LEU A 124 1.16 -3.56 -7.11
C LEU A 124 1.48 -4.94 -6.53
N GLN A 125 2.60 -5.50 -6.89
CA GLN A 125 2.99 -6.87 -6.50
C GLN A 125 1.90 -7.92 -6.79
N GLY A 126 1.14 -7.70 -7.87
CA GLY A 126 0.06 -8.59 -8.27
C GLY A 126 -1.27 -8.38 -7.54
N LEU A 127 -1.36 -7.49 -6.56
CA LEU A 127 -2.57 -7.20 -5.77
C LEU A 127 -3.13 -5.80 -6.08
N PRO A 128 -4.45 -5.58 -5.94
CA PRO A 128 -5.02 -4.25 -5.82
C PRO A 128 -4.38 -3.49 -4.65
N GLU A 129 -4.11 -2.20 -4.84
CA GLU A 129 -3.34 -1.41 -3.87
C GLU A 129 -3.92 -1.39 -2.44
N TYR A 130 -5.24 -1.42 -2.27
CA TYR A 130 -5.85 -1.45 -0.94
C TYR A 130 -5.70 -2.81 -0.27
N GLN A 131 -5.79 -3.89 -1.05
CA GLN A 131 -5.52 -5.24 -0.53
C GLN A 131 -4.05 -5.39 -0.13
N LEU A 132 -3.12 -4.86 -0.94
CA LEU A 132 -1.70 -4.85 -0.59
C LEU A 132 -1.42 -4.01 0.66
N ALA A 133 -2.02 -2.81 0.77
CA ALA A 133 -1.86 -1.96 1.95
C ALA A 133 -2.40 -2.66 3.21
N THR A 134 -3.58 -3.28 3.14
CA THR A 134 -4.17 -4.03 4.26
C THR A 134 -3.29 -5.20 4.67
N ALA A 135 -2.81 -6.01 3.71
CA ALA A 135 -1.93 -7.15 3.99
C ALA A 135 -0.61 -6.70 4.64
N MET A 136 0.00 -5.63 4.14
CA MET A 136 1.24 -5.09 4.71
C MET A 136 1.04 -4.52 6.12
N ALA A 137 -0.06 -3.80 6.36
CA ALA A 137 -0.40 -3.31 7.70
C ALA A 137 -0.62 -4.47 8.68
N ALA A 138 -1.37 -5.50 8.27
CA ALA A 138 -1.59 -6.71 9.06
C ALA A 138 -0.26 -7.39 9.43
N THR A 139 0.59 -7.62 8.43
CA THR A 139 1.91 -8.23 8.62
C THR A 139 2.77 -7.41 9.60
N THR A 140 2.81 -6.08 9.43
CA THR A 140 3.60 -5.22 10.31
C THR A 140 3.07 -5.28 11.74
N TYR A 141 1.76 -5.14 11.95
CA TYR A 141 1.16 -5.15 13.28
C TYR A 141 1.36 -6.50 14.00
N THR A 142 1.16 -7.61 13.30
CA THR A 142 1.33 -8.95 13.90
C THR A 142 2.79 -9.34 14.12
N SER A 143 3.75 -8.71 13.44
CA SER A 143 5.18 -8.96 13.63
C SER A 143 5.78 -8.20 14.81
N LEU A 144 5.07 -7.23 15.38
CA LEU A 144 5.57 -6.43 16.49
C LEU A 144 5.50 -7.18 17.82
N PRO A 145 6.40 -6.85 18.79
CA PRO A 145 6.28 -7.31 20.17
C PRO A 145 4.98 -6.87 20.84
N ASP A 146 4.44 -7.71 21.74
CA ASP A 146 3.16 -7.48 22.44
C ASP A 146 3.08 -6.14 23.18
N MET A 147 4.22 -5.61 23.64
CA MET A 147 4.29 -4.33 24.33
C MET A 147 3.73 -3.15 23.52
N PHE A 148 3.64 -3.27 22.18
CA PHE A 148 3.04 -2.26 21.31
C PHE A 148 1.52 -2.39 21.18
N ASN A 149 0.94 -3.50 21.64
CA ASN A 149 -0.51 -3.74 21.71
C ASN A 149 -1.24 -3.54 20.37
N HIS A 150 -0.66 -4.07 19.28
CA HIS A 150 -1.22 -3.97 17.92
C HIS A 150 -1.49 -5.33 17.28
N PHE A 151 -1.18 -6.42 17.98
CA PHE A 151 -1.32 -7.77 17.44
C PHE A 151 -2.78 -8.08 17.04
N GLU A 152 -3.74 -7.88 17.95
CA GLU A 152 -5.16 -8.17 17.70
C GLU A 152 -5.67 -7.41 16.49
N ARG A 153 -5.28 -6.14 16.36
CA ARG A 153 -5.66 -5.31 15.21
C ARG A 153 -5.09 -5.86 13.90
N GLY A 154 -3.83 -6.32 13.89
CA GLY A 154 -3.22 -6.96 12.73
C GLY A 154 -3.93 -8.25 12.36
N TYR A 155 -4.31 -9.04 13.37
CA TYR A 155 -5.04 -10.28 13.16
C TYR A 155 -6.44 -10.03 12.60
N GLU A 156 -7.17 -9.03 13.10
CA GLU A 156 -8.47 -8.62 12.55
C GLU A 156 -8.38 -8.17 11.08
N LEU A 157 -7.30 -7.49 10.70
CA LEU A 157 -7.07 -7.13 9.30
C LEU A 157 -6.91 -8.37 8.41
N TYR A 158 -6.22 -9.41 8.88
CA TYR A 158 -6.14 -10.68 8.15
C TYR A 158 -7.50 -11.37 8.04
N LEU A 159 -8.25 -11.47 9.14
CA LEU A 159 -9.58 -12.08 9.15
C LEU A 159 -10.47 -11.39 8.11
N THR A 160 -10.50 -10.06 8.11
CA THR A 160 -11.32 -9.29 7.17
C THR A 160 -10.85 -9.45 5.73
N LEU A 161 -9.54 -9.36 5.48
CA LEU A 161 -8.97 -9.42 4.14
C LEU A 161 -9.16 -10.79 3.49
N LEU A 162 -8.90 -11.87 4.23
CA LEU A 162 -8.95 -13.22 3.69
C LEU A 162 -10.38 -13.80 3.61
N ASP A 163 -11.35 -13.15 4.27
CA ASP A 163 -12.77 -13.47 4.11
C ASP A 163 -13.42 -12.71 2.93
N ASP A 164 -12.75 -11.68 2.40
CA ASP A 164 -13.22 -10.93 1.22
C ASP A 164 -13.17 -11.82 -0.03
N PRO A 165 -14.30 -12.08 -0.70
CA PRO A 165 -14.33 -12.88 -1.92
C PRO A 165 -13.45 -12.31 -3.04
N SER A 166 -13.25 -10.99 -3.10
CA SER A 166 -12.40 -10.36 -4.11
C SER A 166 -10.91 -10.69 -3.91
N PHE A 167 -10.48 -10.94 -2.67
CA PHE A 167 -9.11 -11.37 -2.38
C PHE A 167 -8.84 -12.79 -2.87
N SER A 168 -9.77 -13.71 -2.65
CA SER A 168 -9.64 -15.10 -3.10
C SER A 168 -9.63 -15.26 -4.63
N GLN A 169 -10.05 -14.23 -5.37
CA GLN A 169 -10.00 -14.18 -6.84
C GLN A 169 -8.65 -13.70 -7.37
N GLN A 170 -7.76 -13.21 -6.50
CA GLN A 170 -6.43 -12.76 -6.93
C GLN A 170 -5.54 -13.98 -7.25
N PRO A 171 -4.52 -13.81 -8.14
CA PRO A 171 -3.57 -14.90 -8.43
C PRO A 171 -2.91 -15.43 -7.15
N PHE A 172 -2.91 -16.75 -6.95
CA PHE A 172 -2.37 -17.35 -5.73
C PHE A 172 -0.89 -16.99 -5.51
N ALA A 173 -0.10 -16.92 -6.55
CA ALA A 173 1.30 -16.46 -6.45
C ALA A 173 1.46 -15.06 -5.84
N ALA A 174 0.43 -14.19 -5.92
CA ALA A 174 0.45 -12.87 -5.30
C ALA A 174 -0.10 -12.88 -3.86
N THR A 175 -0.92 -13.88 -3.50
CA THR A 175 -1.60 -13.96 -2.18
C THR A 175 -0.96 -14.97 -1.23
N ALA A 176 -0.15 -15.89 -1.71
CA ALA A 176 0.40 -16.99 -0.93
C ALA A 176 1.14 -16.53 0.34
N TRP A 177 1.95 -15.47 0.24
CA TRP A 177 2.65 -14.89 1.37
C TRP A 177 1.70 -14.32 2.43
N VAL A 178 0.57 -13.74 2.00
CA VAL A 178 -0.43 -13.17 2.94
C VAL A 178 -1.07 -14.28 3.76
N TYR A 179 -1.45 -15.40 3.12
CA TYR A 179 -1.96 -16.56 3.81
C TYR A 179 -0.94 -17.14 4.80
N LEU A 180 0.34 -17.24 4.39
CA LEU A 180 1.39 -17.76 5.26
C LEU A 180 1.53 -16.93 6.54
N TYR A 181 1.67 -15.59 6.42
CA TYR A 181 1.78 -14.72 7.58
C TYR A 181 0.49 -14.66 8.41
N ALA A 182 -0.67 -14.81 7.78
CA ALA A 182 -1.94 -14.92 8.50
C ALA A 182 -1.99 -16.22 9.33
N ILE A 183 -1.51 -17.34 8.80
CA ILE A 183 -1.38 -18.61 9.53
C ILE A 183 -0.41 -18.47 10.72
N GLU A 184 0.74 -17.83 10.53
CA GLU A 184 1.65 -17.53 11.64
C GLU A 184 0.98 -16.69 12.74
N ALA A 185 0.18 -15.69 12.34
CA ALA A 185 -0.60 -14.88 13.29
C ALA A 185 -1.69 -15.72 13.99
N ALA A 186 -2.40 -16.59 13.29
CA ALA A 186 -3.41 -17.47 13.89
C ALA A 186 -2.79 -18.44 14.90
N LEU A 187 -1.63 -19.02 14.58
CA LEU A 187 -0.89 -19.88 15.53
C LEU A 187 -0.45 -19.12 16.78
N ARG A 188 0.00 -17.86 16.62
CA ARG A 188 0.33 -17.00 17.76
C ARG A 188 -0.89 -16.61 18.59
N ALA A 189 -2.07 -16.48 17.94
CA ALA A 189 -3.36 -16.23 18.59
C ALA A 189 -3.96 -17.49 19.23
N GLU A 190 -3.29 -18.65 19.13
CA GLU A 190 -3.81 -19.96 19.54
C GLU A 190 -5.11 -20.36 18.79
N ASP A 191 -5.36 -19.72 17.63
CA ASP A 191 -6.52 -19.99 16.76
C ASP A 191 -6.18 -21.07 15.72
N MET A 192 -6.07 -22.29 16.20
CA MET A 192 -5.72 -23.46 15.39
C MET A 192 -6.76 -23.73 14.30
N GLU A 193 -8.04 -23.50 14.58
CA GLU A 193 -9.12 -23.72 13.63
C GLU A 193 -8.96 -22.80 12.40
N GLN A 194 -8.69 -21.52 12.64
CA GLN A 194 -8.50 -20.56 11.57
C GLN A 194 -7.20 -20.83 10.77
N ALA A 195 -6.12 -21.24 11.46
CA ALA A 195 -4.89 -21.62 10.80
C ALA A 195 -5.10 -22.82 9.85
N GLN A 196 -5.82 -23.85 10.28
CA GLN A 196 -6.15 -25.01 9.46
C GLN A 196 -7.06 -24.64 8.27
N LYS A 197 -8.05 -23.77 8.48
CA LYS A 197 -8.93 -23.27 7.42
C LYS A 197 -8.15 -22.55 6.32
N TRP A 198 -7.22 -21.69 6.69
CA TRP A 198 -6.38 -21.00 5.72
C TRP A 198 -5.40 -21.92 5.01
N LEU A 199 -4.78 -22.88 5.72
CA LEU A 199 -3.95 -23.88 5.09
C LEU A 199 -4.73 -24.72 4.07
N ALA A 200 -5.92 -25.19 4.40
CA ALA A 200 -6.78 -25.92 3.46
C ALA A 200 -7.10 -25.09 2.21
N LYS A 201 -7.28 -23.77 2.38
CA LYS A 201 -7.46 -22.84 1.26
C LYS A 201 -6.23 -22.77 0.36
N MET A 202 -5.03 -22.62 0.94
CA MET A 202 -3.77 -22.63 0.19
C MET A 202 -3.58 -23.94 -0.59
N GLU A 203 -3.86 -25.09 0.06
CA GLU A 203 -3.76 -26.40 -0.57
C GLU A 203 -4.73 -26.56 -1.75
N SER A 204 -5.90 -25.97 -1.66
CA SER A 204 -6.89 -25.99 -2.75
C SER A 204 -6.43 -25.19 -3.98
N PHE A 205 -5.57 -24.19 -3.80
CA PHE A 205 -4.99 -23.39 -4.88
C PHE A 205 -3.75 -24.09 -5.47
N ASP A 206 -2.76 -24.38 -4.65
CA ASP A 206 -1.51 -25.07 -5.03
C ASP A 206 -0.86 -25.69 -3.79
N SER A 207 -1.00 -27.00 -3.65
CA SER A 207 -0.42 -27.76 -2.56
C SER A 207 1.10 -27.87 -2.61
N THR A 208 1.73 -27.53 -3.76
CA THR A 208 3.18 -27.64 -3.98
C THR A 208 3.90 -26.31 -3.86
N HIS A 209 3.16 -25.20 -3.78
CA HIS A 209 3.73 -23.87 -3.62
C HIS A 209 4.58 -23.78 -2.35
N LEU A 210 5.68 -23.03 -2.40
CA LEU A 210 6.65 -22.94 -1.31
C LEU A 210 5.98 -22.49 0.01
N GLU A 211 5.15 -21.44 -0.04
CA GLU A 211 4.45 -20.92 1.13
C GLU A 211 3.44 -21.93 1.69
N THR A 212 2.78 -22.73 0.82
CA THR A 212 1.89 -23.80 1.27
C THR A 212 2.66 -24.87 2.02
N GLN A 213 3.81 -25.30 1.50
CA GLN A 213 4.67 -26.27 2.18
C GLN A 213 5.22 -25.73 3.50
N THR A 214 5.58 -24.45 3.54
CA THR A 214 6.03 -23.77 4.76
C THR A 214 4.92 -23.74 5.81
N ALA A 215 3.71 -23.36 5.42
CA ALA A 215 2.54 -23.33 6.30
C ALA A 215 2.23 -24.75 6.88
N LYS A 216 2.29 -25.80 6.04
CA LYS A 216 2.17 -27.19 6.50
C LYS A 216 3.21 -27.54 7.57
N ALA A 217 4.47 -27.19 7.32
CA ALA A 217 5.56 -27.46 8.24
C ALA A 217 5.42 -26.69 9.58
N LEU A 218 4.81 -25.49 9.54
CA LEU A 218 4.50 -24.73 10.75
C LEU A 218 3.40 -25.41 11.56
N LEU A 219 2.27 -25.74 10.96
CA LEU A 219 1.15 -26.40 11.67
C LEU A 219 1.54 -27.77 12.23
N ALA A 220 2.44 -28.50 11.58
CA ALA A 220 2.89 -29.82 12.07
C ALA A 220 3.73 -29.74 13.36
N LYS A 221 4.16 -28.56 13.78
CA LYS A 221 4.94 -28.33 15.01
C LYS A 221 4.09 -27.92 16.22
N HIS A 222 2.82 -27.58 15.97
CA HIS A 222 1.84 -27.18 16.95
C HIS A 222 0.81 -28.28 17.21
#